data_c0cd3f98aaf74a4f41732a7814215360
#
_entry.id   c0cd3f98aaf74a4f41732a7814215360
#
_cell.length_a   1.000
_cell.length_b   1.000
_cell.length_c   1.000
_cell.angle_alpha   90.00
_cell.angle_beta   90.00
_cell.angle_gamma   90.00
#
_symmetry.space_group_name_H-M   'P 1'
#
loop_
_entity.id
_entity.type
_entity.pdbx_description
1 polymer ?
#
loop_
_entity_poly.entity_id
_entity_poly.type
_entity_poly.pdbx_seq_one_letter_code
_entity_poly.pdbx_strand_id
1 'polypeptide(L)'
;MDDGYSGTNYDRPGFQAMLAEIEAGKVAVCCTKDLSRLGRNSSLTGLYINFTFPKYGVRYIAINDHFDTIDPNSTDNDVAGIKNWFNEFFAKDTSRKIRAVQKAKGERGVPLTTNVPFGYLKDPNDKTRWIVDEAAAQVVKHIFRLCMEGRGPMQIAKVLQEEKVLNPTAYKRRAGIKTPSPETADPYHWNTNTIVHILERREYTGCTVNFKTYTNSIWDKKQRDTPLEKQAVFYGTHPVIIEQEVFDKVQEIRQQRHRRTKTGKSSLFSGMVYCADCGAKMRYCTTNYFEKRQDHFVCANYRSNTGSCSAHYIRAVVLEDLVWMHMKAVISYVTRHESYFRAVMEHKLRLSSEEAIRANKKRLAQADKRLTELDRLFIRIYEDNVAGKLSDERFAMMSQSYEDEQMQLKAEIQTLQQDIEVQERQIENLEQFIQRVHKYEDLQELTPYALRELVKAIYIGAPDKSSGKRRQNIRISYDLVGFIPVDELMKQETA
;
A
#
# COMPACT_ATOMS: atom_id res chain seq x y z
N MET A 1 19.12 30.91 19.39
CA MET A 1 18.95 31.27 17.96
C MET A 1 18.07 30.22 17.30
N ASP A 2 17.09 30.61 16.49
CA ASP A 2 16.18 29.71 15.79
C ASP A 2 16.65 29.42 14.35
N ASP A 3 17.92 29.04 14.18
CA ASP A 3 18.46 28.72 12.88
C ASP A 3 17.76 27.53 12.25
N GLY A 4 17.34 27.67 10.99
CA GLY A 4 16.63 26.62 10.25
C GLY A 4 15.09 26.61 10.45
N TYR A 5 14.55 27.42 11.35
CA TYR A 5 13.10 27.54 11.53
C TYR A 5 12.47 28.56 10.58
N SER A 6 11.29 28.24 10.07
CA SER A 6 10.52 29.16 9.24
C SER A 6 9.80 30.21 10.07
N GLY A 7 9.81 31.47 9.66
CA GLY A 7 9.03 32.55 10.28
C GLY A 7 7.49 32.36 10.22
N THR A 8 7.00 31.33 9.56
CA THR A 8 5.56 30.98 9.52
C THR A 8 5.10 30.19 10.75
N ASN A 9 6.03 29.71 11.59
CA ASN A 9 5.74 28.97 12.81
C ASN A 9 6.20 29.75 14.05
N TYR A 10 5.36 29.83 15.07
CA TYR A 10 5.66 30.45 16.36
C TYR A 10 6.07 29.43 17.45
N ASP A 11 5.97 28.12 17.19
CA ASP A 11 6.44 27.05 18.09
C ASP A 11 7.97 26.84 18.01
N ARG A 12 8.70 27.91 17.71
CA ARG A 12 10.17 27.92 17.67
C ARG A 12 10.70 27.99 19.10
N PRO A 13 11.70 27.15 19.47
CA PRO A 13 12.23 27.12 20.83
C PRO A 13 12.70 28.49 21.34
N GLY A 14 13.41 29.27 20.51
CA GLY A 14 13.87 30.60 20.89
C GLY A 14 12.73 31.61 21.04
N PHE A 15 11.69 31.53 20.20
CA PHE A 15 10.50 32.37 20.32
C PHE A 15 9.71 32.04 21.58
N GLN A 16 9.53 30.76 21.92
CA GLN A 16 8.82 30.33 23.13
C GLN A 16 9.60 30.73 24.40
N ALA A 17 10.93 30.59 24.38
CA ALA A 17 11.77 31.05 25.48
C ALA A 17 11.65 32.58 25.70
N MET A 18 11.64 33.37 24.62
CA MET A 18 11.41 34.82 24.68
C MET A 18 10.04 35.15 25.27
N LEU A 19 8.98 34.45 24.86
CA LEU A 19 7.64 34.65 25.41
C LEU A 19 7.59 34.36 26.93
N ALA A 20 8.19 33.25 27.35
CA ALA A 20 8.25 32.90 28.79
C ALA A 20 8.96 33.99 29.64
N GLU A 21 10.04 34.57 29.13
CA GLU A 21 10.73 35.68 29.81
C GLU A 21 9.90 36.99 29.82
N ILE A 22 9.12 37.24 28.76
CA ILE A 22 8.14 38.35 28.69
C ILE A 22 7.02 38.13 29.71
N GLU A 23 6.46 36.93 29.76
CA GLU A 23 5.38 36.59 30.72
C GLU A 23 5.85 36.64 32.16
N ALA A 24 7.14 36.34 32.39
CA ALA A 24 7.78 36.48 33.70
C ALA A 24 8.08 37.94 34.09
N GLY A 25 7.78 38.93 33.22
CA GLY A 25 8.02 40.37 33.47
C GLY A 25 9.50 40.80 33.44
N LYS A 26 10.37 39.99 32.86
CA LYS A 26 11.82 40.25 32.81
C LYS A 26 12.26 41.04 31.60
N VAL A 27 11.40 41.25 30.60
CA VAL A 27 11.71 41.90 29.35
C VAL A 27 10.99 43.23 29.22
N ALA A 28 11.72 44.32 29.11
CA ALA A 28 11.14 45.65 28.89
C ALA A 28 11.09 46.00 27.39
N VAL A 29 12.04 45.49 26.55
CA VAL A 29 12.13 45.77 25.11
C VAL A 29 12.42 44.51 24.36
N CYS A 30 11.63 44.25 23.33
CA CYS A 30 11.88 43.21 22.33
C CYS A 30 12.25 43.86 21.02
N CYS A 31 13.42 43.49 20.45
CA CYS A 31 13.93 44.07 19.22
C CYS A 31 14.20 43.03 18.16
N THR A 32 13.73 43.24 16.93
CA THR A 32 14.03 42.39 15.77
C THR A 32 14.60 43.21 14.62
N LYS A 33 15.30 42.53 13.71
CA LYS A 33 15.85 43.17 12.51
C LYS A 33 14.73 43.77 11.63
N ASP A 34 13.68 43.01 11.42
CA ASP A 34 12.48 43.37 10.65
C ASP A 34 11.26 42.58 11.17
N LEU A 35 10.07 43.01 10.78
CA LEU A 35 8.78 42.36 11.19
C LEU A 35 8.71 40.89 10.78
N SER A 36 9.33 40.52 9.66
CA SER A 36 9.33 39.15 9.16
C SER A 36 10.11 38.17 10.08
N ARG A 37 11.02 38.72 10.94
CA ARG A 37 11.77 37.94 11.95
C ARG A 37 10.92 37.59 13.17
N LEU A 38 10.02 38.49 13.55
CA LEU A 38 9.02 38.16 14.58
C LEU A 38 8.11 37.05 14.05
N GLY A 39 7.52 37.24 12.87
CA GLY A 39 6.69 36.23 12.23
C GLY A 39 6.18 36.66 10.85
N ARG A 40 5.66 35.67 10.09
CA ARG A 40 5.06 35.87 8.75
C ARG A 40 3.56 35.56 8.71
N ASN A 41 2.91 35.42 9.85
CA ASN A 41 1.47 35.32 9.96
C ASN A 41 0.95 36.66 10.48
N SER A 42 0.27 37.43 9.64
CA SER A 42 -0.17 38.81 9.95
C SER A 42 -1.08 38.84 11.18
N SER A 43 -1.99 37.88 11.31
CA SER A 43 -2.91 37.80 12.44
C SER A 43 -2.20 37.52 13.77
N LEU A 44 -1.28 36.54 13.79
CA LEU A 44 -0.53 36.20 15.00
C LEU A 44 0.50 37.28 15.35
N THR A 45 1.21 37.83 14.36
CA THR A 45 2.13 38.95 14.58
C THR A 45 1.39 40.14 15.17
N GLY A 46 0.23 40.48 14.63
CA GLY A 46 -0.64 41.54 15.15
C GLY A 46 -1.11 41.24 16.58
N LEU A 47 -1.45 40.01 16.90
CA LEU A 47 -1.83 39.59 18.27
C LEU A 47 -0.68 39.85 19.25
N TYR A 48 0.54 39.48 18.91
CA TYR A 48 1.69 39.73 19.79
C TYR A 48 2.00 41.21 19.94
N ILE A 49 2.01 41.97 18.85
CA ILE A 49 2.37 43.43 18.89
C ILE A 49 1.29 44.25 19.56
N ASN A 50 -0.01 43.99 19.26
CA ASN A 50 -1.09 44.87 19.67
C ASN A 50 -1.71 44.45 21.02
N PHE A 51 -1.54 43.20 21.47
CA PHE A 51 -2.16 42.67 22.66
C PHE A 51 -1.17 42.10 23.66
N THR A 52 -0.32 41.13 23.22
CA THR A 52 0.55 40.40 24.15
C THR A 52 1.65 41.28 24.71
N PHE A 53 2.43 41.97 23.88
CA PHE A 53 3.52 42.81 24.33
C PHE A 53 3.02 44.00 25.19
N PRO A 54 1.99 44.75 24.79
CA PRO A 54 1.42 45.80 25.62
C PRO A 54 0.90 45.32 26.97
N LYS A 55 0.26 44.11 27.01
CA LYS A 55 -0.22 43.50 28.25
C LYS A 55 0.86 43.33 29.33
N TYR A 56 2.08 42.98 28.86
CA TYR A 56 3.24 42.81 29.75
C TYR A 56 4.17 44.03 29.78
N GLY A 57 3.76 45.20 29.24
CA GLY A 57 4.53 46.43 29.23
C GLY A 57 5.81 46.38 28.37
N VAL A 58 5.85 45.51 27.36
CA VAL A 58 7.00 45.31 26.49
C VAL A 58 6.94 46.24 25.28
N ARG A 59 7.96 47.11 25.10
CA ARG A 59 8.17 47.87 23.87
C ARG A 59 8.70 46.95 22.78
N TYR A 60 8.11 46.97 21.58
CA TYR A 60 8.60 46.22 20.42
C TYR A 60 9.19 47.15 19.34
N ILE A 61 10.37 46.79 18.85
CA ILE A 61 11.10 47.54 17.81
C ILE A 61 11.46 46.61 16.66
N ALA A 62 11.11 46.97 15.40
CA ALA A 62 11.65 46.37 14.17
C ALA A 62 12.52 47.36 13.43
N ILE A 63 13.85 47.18 13.49
CA ILE A 63 14.85 48.19 13.10
C ILE A 63 14.70 48.57 11.63
N ASN A 64 14.75 47.62 10.72
CA ASN A 64 14.72 47.88 9.28
C ASN A 64 13.35 48.36 8.78
N ASP A 65 12.31 48.12 9.53
CA ASP A 65 10.95 48.53 9.19
C ASP A 65 10.59 49.90 9.83
N HIS A 66 11.50 50.49 10.62
CA HIS A 66 11.31 51.72 11.39
C HIS A 66 10.07 51.67 12.28
N PHE A 67 9.71 50.46 12.73
CA PHE A 67 8.52 50.21 13.55
C PHE A 67 8.89 50.25 15.02
N ASP A 68 8.14 51.04 15.82
CA ASP A 68 8.35 51.20 17.24
C ASP A 68 7.02 51.39 17.97
N THR A 69 6.67 50.54 18.92
CA THR A 69 5.40 50.61 19.68
C THR A 69 5.36 51.75 20.67
N ILE A 70 6.48 52.52 20.92
CA ILE A 70 6.48 53.67 21.82
C ILE A 70 5.78 54.89 21.23
N ASP A 71 5.76 55.00 19.92
CA ASP A 71 5.07 56.08 19.20
C ASP A 71 3.88 55.50 18.39
N PRO A 72 2.70 55.42 19.00
CA PRO A 72 1.52 54.86 18.35
C PRO A 72 1.00 55.70 17.19
N ASN A 73 1.41 56.98 17.07
CA ASN A 73 0.97 57.88 16.00
C ASN A 73 1.96 58.00 14.85
N SER A 74 3.03 57.22 14.86
CA SER A 74 4.01 57.18 13.74
C SER A 74 3.36 56.63 12.48
N THR A 75 3.52 57.36 11.37
CA THR A 75 3.06 56.90 10.02
C THR A 75 3.69 55.57 9.61
N ASP A 76 4.89 55.25 10.10
CA ASP A 76 5.59 53.98 9.86
C ASP A 76 4.85 52.82 10.58
N ASN A 77 4.24 53.07 11.74
CA ASN A 77 3.42 52.11 12.43
C ASN A 77 2.10 51.79 11.69
N ASP A 78 1.46 52.76 11.06
CA ASP A 78 0.27 52.58 10.24
C ASP A 78 0.54 51.68 9.04
N VAL A 79 1.77 51.74 8.48
CA VAL A 79 2.16 50.89 7.35
C VAL A 79 2.58 49.48 7.76
N ALA A 80 2.83 49.23 9.04
CA ALA A 80 3.30 47.94 9.55
C ALA A 80 2.30 46.81 9.29
N GLY A 81 0.99 47.09 9.40
CA GLY A 81 -0.07 46.15 9.05
C GLY A 81 -0.02 45.68 7.60
N ILE A 82 0.24 46.64 6.69
CA ILE A 82 0.39 46.38 5.25
C ILE A 82 1.65 45.56 5.00
N LYS A 83 2.80 45.90 5.62
CA LYS A 83 4.06 45.13 5.50
C LYS A 83 3.87 43.69 5.98
N ASN A 84 3.21 43.47 7.10
CA ASN A 84 2.90 42.12 7.60
C ASN A 84 2.03 41.33 6.64
N TRP A 85 0.99 41.95 6.06
CA TRP A 85 0.15 41.34 5.06
C TRP A 85 0.95 40.97 3.80
N PHE A 86 1.83 41.83 3.31
CA PHE A 86 2.71 41.49 2.18
C PHE A 86 3.62 40.31 2.49
N ASN A 87 4.23 40.27 3.67
CA ASN A 87 5.06 39.12 4.09
C ASN A 87 4.29 37.80 4.08
N GLU A 88 3.06 37.82 4.54
CA GLU A 88 2.16 36.65 4.48
C GLU A 88 1.77 36.30 3.04
N PHE A 89 1.42 37.32 2.24
CA PHE A 89 1.07 37.15 0.84
C PHE A 89 2.21 36.51 0.04
N PHE A 90 3.43 36.99 0.18
CA PHE A 90 4.60 36.40 -0.48
C PHE A 90 4.84 34.93 -0.06
N ALA A 91 4.66 34.61 1.21
CA ALA A 91 4.78 33.23 1.68
C ALA A 91 3.70 32.32 1.04
N LYS A 92 2.45 32.78 0.97
CA LYS A 92 1.34 32.07 0.31
C LYS A 92 1.56 31.94 -1.21
N ASP A 93 1.96 33.01 -1.87
CA ASP A 93 2.21 33.03 -3.33
C ASP A 93 3.35 32.08 -3.71
N THR A 94 4.46 32.15 -2.99
CA THR A 94 5.60 31.23 -3.17
C THR A 94 5.17 29.77 -2.98
N SER A 95 4.40 29.48 -1.94
CA SER A 95 3.88 28.14 -1.69
C SER A 95 2.96 27.66 -2.83
N ARG A 96 2.07 28.53 -3.35
CA ARG A 96 1.20 28.21 -4.49
C ARG A 96 2.01 27.89 -5.75
N LYS A 97 3.02 28.71 -6.06
CA LYS A 97 3.92 28.51 -7.21
C LYS A 97 4.69 27.19 -7.11
N ILE A 98 5.26 26.87 -5.94
CA ILE A 98 5.95 25.60 -5.69
C ILE A 98 4.99 24.41 -5.87
N ARG A 99 3.80 24.48 -5.28
CA ARG A 99 2.79 23.41 -5.42
C ARG A 99 2.33 23.24 -6.85
N ALA A 100 2.14 24.31 -7.61
CA ALA A 100 1.76 24.25 -9.03
C ALA A 100 2.85 23.56 -9.87
N VAL A 101 4.14 23.91 -9.66
CA VAL A 101 5.26 23.25 -10.33
C VAL A 101 5.39 21.79 -9.94
N GLN A 102 5.24 21.46 -8.64
CA GLN A 102 5.27 20.07 -8.18
C GLN A 102 4.10 19.26 -8.75
N LYS A 103 2.91 19.85 -8.80
CA LYS A 103 1.74 19.23 -9.40
C LYS A 103 1.96 18.92 -10.89
N ALA A 104 2.40 19.92 -11.66
CA ALA A 104 2.67 19.75 -13.08
C ALA A 104 3.77 18.71 -13.37
N LYS A 105 4.85 18.67 -12.56
CA LYS A 105 5.89 17.63 -12.66
C LYS A 105 5.34 16.26 -12.31
N GLY A 106 4.60 16.16 -11.21
CA GLY A 106 4.05 14.90 -10.72
C GLY A 106 3.03 14.29 -11.68
N GLU A 107 2.19 15.11 -12.32
CA GLU A 107 1.22 14.70 -13.34
C GLU A 107 1.89 14.23 -14.65
N ARG A 108 3.12 14.62 -14.90
CA ARG A 108 3.94 14.12 -16.04
C ARG A 108 4.72 12.85 -15.71
N GLY A 109 4.56 12.28 -14.52
CA GLY A 109 5.28 11.09 -14.09
C GLY A 109 6.71 11.31 -13.64
N VAL A 110 7.18 12.56 -13.53
CA VAL A 110 8.50 12.86 -13.00
C VAL A 110 8.52 12.57 -11.48
N PRO A 111 9.49 11.78 -10.97
CA PRO A 111 9.56 11.50 -9.55
C PRO A 111 9.71 12.78 -8.72
N LEU A 112 8.80 12.99 -7.76
CA LEU A 112 8.84 14.15 -6.86
C LEU A 112 9.76 13.94 -5.66
N THR A 113 10.23 12.70 -5.43
CA THR A 113 11.12 12.40 -4.31
C THR A 113 12.53 12.94 -4.55
N THR A 114 13.08 13.58 -3.54
CA THR A 114 14.47 14.08 -3.57
C THR A 114 15.45 12.91 -3.42
N ASN A 115 15.11 11.92 -2.60
CA ASN A 115 15.95 10.77 -2.29
C ASN A 115 15.44 9.53 -3.02
N VAL A 116 16.35 8.89 -3.76
CA VAL A 116 16.05 7.64 -4.47
C VAL A 116 15.90 6.50 -3.45
N PRO A 117 14.97 5.54 -3.67
CA PRO A 117 14.88 4.34 -2.87
C PRO A 117 16.20 3.57 -2.83
N PHE A 118 16.46 2.87 -1.72
CA PHE A 118 17.61 1.96 -1.63
C PHE A 118 17.48 0.87 -2.70
N GLY A 119 18.54 0.59 -3.43
CA GLY A 119 18.51 -0.26 -4.64
C GLY A 119 18.54 0.50 -5.95
N TYR A 120 18.33 1.83 -5.91
CA TYR A 120 18.43 2.71 -7.07
C TYR A 120 19.40 3.85 -6.83
N LEU A 121 19.96 4.36 -7.92
CA LEU A 121 20.74 5.60 -8.00
C LEU A 121 20.10 6.55 -9.00
N LYS A 122 20.40 7.85 -8.90
CA LYS A 122 20.05 8.81 -9.95
C LYS A 122 21.00 8.63 -11.13
N ASP A 123 20.45 8.66 -12.33
CA ASP A 123 21.27 8.69 -13.54
C ASP A 123 22.16 9.96 -13.52
N PRO A 124 23.48 9.83 -13.72
CA PRO A 124 24.39 10.98 -13.80
C PRO A 124 24.01 12.00 -14.88
N ASN A 125 23.45 11.54 -15.99
CA ASN A 125 23.07 12.37 -17.14
C ASN A 125 21.66 12.97 -17.00
N ASP A 126 20.74 12.26 -16.35
CA ASP A 126 19.36 12.72 -16.12
C ASP A 126 18.91 12.42 -14.70
N LYS A 127 18.99 13.40 -13.81
CA LYS A 127 18.63 13.28 -12.40
C LYS A 127 17.14 12.93 -12.16
N THR A 128 16.32 12.96 -13.19
CA THR A 128 14.91 12.55 -13.13
C THR A 128 14.73 11.06 -13.34
N ARG A 129 15.74 10.37 -13.87
CA ARG A 129 15.75 8.93 -14.10
C ARG A 129 16.50 8.19 -13.00
N TRP A 130 16.07 6.95 -12.77
CA TRP A 130 16.70 6.05 -11.82
C TRP A 130 17.35 4.88 -12.56
N ILE A 131 18.55 4.53 -12.11
CA ILE A 131 19.29 3.35 -12.56
C ILE A 131 19.42 2.39 -11.38
N VAL A 132 19.56 1.09 -11.67
CA VAL A 132 19.72 0.07 -10.63
C VAL A 132 21.13 0.13 -10.04
N ASP A 133 21.22 0.12 -8.72
CA ASP A 133 22.43 -0.19 -7.97
C ASP A 133 22.42 -1.69 -7.69
N GLU A 134 23.15 -2.47 -8.49
CA GLU A 134 23.09 -3.93 -8.44
C GLU A 134 23.37 -4.50 -7.05
N ALA A 135 24.37 -3.96 -6.32
CA ALA A 135 24.70 -4.44 -4.99
C ALA A 135 23.56 -4.19 -3.99
N ALA A 136 23.00 -2.99 -4.00
CA ALA A 136 21.86 -2.65 -3.14
C ALA A 136 20.56 -3.35 -3.59
N ALA A 137 20.36 -3.55 -4.89
CA ALA A 137 19.22 -4.27 -5.44
C ALA A 137 19.20 -5.74 -5.02
N GLN A 138 20.36 -6.41 -4.93
CA GLN A 138 20.44 -7.77 -4.41
C GLN A 138 19.98 -7.85 -2.95
N VAL A 139 20.29 -6.86 -2.13
CA VAL A 139 19.79 -6.78 -0.75
C VAL A 139 18.27 -6.62 -0.72
N VAL A 140 17.71 -5.76 -1.60
CA VAL A 140 16.25 -5.61 -1.71
C VAL A 140 15.59 -6.93 -2.12
N LYS A 141 16.10 -7.61 -3.15
CA LYS A 141 15.62 -8.93 -3.58
C LYS A 141 15.69 -9.96 -2.43
N HIS A 142 16.77 -9.95 -1.65
CA HIS A 142 16.92 -10.81 -0.49
C HIS A 142 15.86 -10.55 0.59
N ILE A 143 15.58 -9.28 0.89
CA ILE A 143 14.52 -8.89 1.84
C ILE A 143 13.15 -9.41 1.39
N PHE A 144 12.80 -9.26 0.10
CA PHE A 144 11.55 -9.77 -0.45
C PHE A 144 11.50 -11.30 -0.40
N ARG A 145 12.60 -12.00 -0.73
CA ARG A 145 12.71 -13.46 -0.61
C ARG A 145 12.47 -13.92 0.82
N LEU A 146 13.12 -13.33 1.81
CA LEU A 146 12.92 -13.66 3.23
C LEU A 146 11.48 -13.43 3.68
N CYS A 147 10.82 -12.40 3.16
CA CYS A 147 9.40 -12.17 3.43
C CYS A 147 8.51 -13.25 2.79
N MET A 148 8.80 -13.65 1.56
CA MET A 148 8.14 -14.79 0.88
C MET A 148 8.34 -16.10 1.64
N GLU A 149 9.48 -16.30 2.30
CA GLU A 149 9.73 -17.42 3.21
C GLU A 149 8.92 -17.34 4.52
N GLY A 150 8.13 -16.28 4.71
CA GLY A 150 7.26 -16.09 5.88
C GLY A 150 7.93 -15.41 7.07
N ARG A 151 9.13 -14.85 6.89
CA ARG A 151 9.81 -14.10 7.95
C ARG A 151 9.18 -12.71 8.10
N GLY A 152 8.92 -12.32 9.33
CA GLY A 152 8.43 -10.98 9.65
C GLY A 152 9.56 -9.93 9.62
N PRO A 153 9.24 -8.61 9.54
CA PRO A 153 10.25 -7.56 9.39
C PRO A 153 11.36 -7.56 10.46
N MET A 154 11.04 -7.89 11.72
CA MET A 154 12.04 -8.02 12.77
C MET A 154 12.97 -9.22 12.56
N GLN A 155 12.45 -10.35 12.07
CA GLN A 155 13.25 -11.53 11.79
C GLN A 155 14.19 -11.27 10.60
N ILE A 156 13.68 -10.59 9.55
CA ILE A 156 14.47 -10.16 8.40
C ILE A 156 15.61 -9.24 8.86
N ALA A 157 15.32 -8.24 9.70
CA ALA A 157 16.33 -7.35 10.24
C ALA A 157 17.45 -8.09 10.98
N LYS A 158 17.11 -9.12 11.79
CA LYS A 158 18.10 -9.96 12.50
C LYS A 158 18.94 -10.78 11.54
N VAL A 159 18.33 -11.40 10.52
CA VAL A 159 19.08 -12.17 9.51
C VAL A 159 20.08 -11.28 8.79
N LEU A 160 19.68 -10.11 8.33
CA LEU A 160 20.58 -9.17 7.65
C LEU A 160 21.72 -8.70 8.57
N GLN A 161 21.46 -8.56 9.88
CA GLN A 161 22.48 -8.21 10.87
C GLN A 161 23.46 -9.39 11.09
N GLU A 162 22.97 -10.62 11.20
CA GLU A 162 23.77 -11.84 11.31
C GLU A 162 24.64 -12.05 10.06
N GLU A 163 24.11 -11.80 8.87
CA GLU A 163 24.81 -11.85 7.58
C GLU A 163 25.78 -10.67 7.36
N LYS A 164 25.85 -9.72 8.30
CA LYS A 164 26.66 -8.48 8.20
C LYS A 164 26.38 -7.67 6.93
N VAL A 165 25.12 -7.55 6.57
CA VAL A 165 24.66 -6.70 5.46
C VAL A 165 24.56 -5.26 5.96
N LEU A 166 25.22 -4.32 5.26
CA LEU A 166 25.18 -2.90 5.61
C LEU A 166 23.75 -2.34 5.51
N ASN A 167 23.31 -1.59 6.52
CA ASN A 167 22.06 -0.88 6.44
C ASN A 167 22.13 0.24 5.38
N PRO A 168 20.99 0.75 4.86
CA PRO A 168 20.97 1.72 3.77
C PRO A 168 21.77 3.01 4.04
N THR A 169 21.83 3.46 5.29
CA THR A 169 22.59 4.66 5.67
C THR A 169 24.09 4.41 5.61
N ALA A 170 24.54 3.30 6.20
CA ALA A 170 25.96 2.90 6.19
C ALA A 170 26.43 2.58 4.76
N TYR A 171 25.61 1.92 3.96
CA TYR A 171 25.87 1.64 2.56
C TYR A 171 26.08 2.93 1.74
N LYS A 172 25.15 3.87 1.84
CA LYS A 172 25.25 5.16 1.13
C LYS A 172 26.50 5.96 1.53
N ARG A 173 26.85 5.96 2.82
CA ARG A 173 28.08 6.63 3.29
C ARG A 173 29.34 5.98 2.76
N ARG A 174 29.38 4.64 2.74
CA ARG A 174 30.51 3.92 2.15
C ARG A 174 30.68 4.23 0.66
N ALA A 175 29.57 4.47 -0.04
CA ALA A 175 29.54 4.94 -1.44
C ALA A 175 29.81 6.44 -1.61
N GLY A 176 30.16 7.19 -0.53
CA GLY A 176 30.42 8.63 -0.58
C GLY A 176 29.18 9.51 -0.72
N ILE A 177 27.97 8.96 -0.57
CA ILE A 177 26.72 9.70 -0.69
C ILE A 177 26.40 10.35 0.66
N LYS A 178 26.23 11.67 0.68
CA LYS A 178 25.86 12.42 1.88
C LYS A 178 24.46 12.02 2.36
N THR A 179 24.33 11.65 3.61
CA THR A 179 23.05 11.31 4.26
C THR A 179 22.81 12.23 5.45
N PRO A 180 21.58 12.74 5.65
CA PRO A 180 21.27 13.63 6.78
C PRO A 180 21.20 12.89 8.12
N SER A 181 21.05 11.56 8.10
CA SER A 181 20.94 10.74 9.32
C SER A 181 22.27 10.66 10.04
N PRO A 182 22.31 10.67 11.39
CA PRO A 182 23.53 10.48 12.15
C PRO A 182 24.16 9.10 11.87
N GLU A 183 25.44 8.96 12.20
CA GLU A 183 26.12 7.68 12.09
C GLU A 183 25.57 6.72 13.16
N THR A 184 25.27 5.50 12.73
CA THR A 184 24.84 4.45 13.66
C THR A 184 26.07 3.74 14.23
N ALA A 185 26.05 3.45 15.53
CA ALA A 185 27.16 2.73 16.19
C ALA A 185 27.43 1.35 15.57
N ASP A 186 26.38 0.69 15.06
CA ASP A 186 26.47 -0.57 14.33
C ASP A 186 25.97 -0.39 12.89
N PRO A 187 26.87 -0.46 11.87
CA PRO A 187 26.50 -0.32 10.48
C PRO A 187 25.66 -1.49 9.94
N TYR A 188 25.61 -2.61 10.64
CA TYR A 188 24.84 -3.80 10.29
C TYR A 188 23.48 -3.85 11.00
N HIS A 189 23.21 -2.93 11.92
CA HIS A 189 21.91 -2.88 12.59
C HIS A 189 20.82 -2.36 11.64
N TRP A 190 19.84 -3.22 11.36
CA TRP A 190 18.66 -2.87 10.56
C TRP A 190 17.48 -2.53 11.45
N ASN A 191 16.92 -1.34 11.26
CA ASN A 191 15.68 -0.97 11.92
C ASN A 191 14.49 -1.69 11.25
N THR A 192 13.59 -2.24 12.07
CA THR A 192 12.38 -2.92 11.59
C THR A 192 11.54 -2.04 10.65
N ASN A 193 11.41 -0.73 10.95
CA ASN A 193 10.67 0.19 10.10
C ASN A 193 11.32 0.37 8.72
N THR A 194 12.64 0.30 8.62
CA THR A 194 13.34 0.34 7.33
C THR A 194 12.94 -0.85 6.46
N ILE A 195 12.86 -2.05 7.04
CA ILE A 195 12.39 -3.25 6.33
C ILE A 195 10.93 -3.08 5.90
N VAL A 196 10.06 -2.59 6.81
CA VAL A 196 8.65 -2.33 6.50
C VAL A 196 8.54 -1.38 5.30
N HIS A 197 9.26 -0.25 5.32
CA HIS A 197 9.23 0.72 4.22
C HIS A 197 9.78 0.17 2.90
N ILE A 198 10.79 -0.73 2.94
CA ILE A 198 11.28 -1.40 1.73
C ILE A 198 10.19 -2.30 1.17
N LEU A 199 9.56 -3.14 1.99
CA LEU A 199 8.52 -4.07 1.56
C LEU A 199 7.24 -3.39 1.06
N GLU A 200 6.92 -2.17 1.52
CA GLU A 200 5.75 -1.38 1.10
C GLU A 200 5.97 -0.55 -0.16
N ARG A 201 7.20 -0.44 -0.59
CA ARG A 201 7.57 0.49 -1.63
C ARG A 201 7.30 -0.05 -3.02
N ARG A 202 6.18 0.38 -3.61
CA ARG A 202 5.73 -0.05 -4.94
C ARG A 202 6.70 0.34 -6.06
N GLU A 203 7.53 1.35 -5.86
CA GLU A 203 8.52 1.79 -6.85
C GLU A 203 9.51 0.69 -7.25
N TYR A 204 9.71 -0.35 -6.44
CA TYR A 204 10.53 -1.49 -6.83
C TYR A 204 9.99 -2.28 -8.03
N THR A 205 8.70 -2.10 -8.37
CA THR A 205 8.08 -2.71 -9.57
C THR A 205 8.25 -1.87 -10.84
N GLY A 206 9.15 -0.87 -10.82
CA GLY A 206 9.43 -0.01 -11.99
C GLY A 206 8.41 1.12 -12.19
N CYS A 207 7.57 1.40 -11.19
CA CYS A 207 6.59 2.47 -11.26
C CYS A 207 6.99 3.69 -10.41
N THR A 208 6.67 4.89 -10.87
CA THR A 208 6.74 6.11 -10.07
C THR A 208 5.41 6.37 -9.40
N VAL A 209 5.42 6.56 -8.08
CA VAL A 209 4.23 6.91 -7.29
C VAL A 209 4.39 8.32 -6.74
N ASN A 210 3.57 9.25 -7.23
CA ASN A 210 3.56 10.63 -6.81
C ASN A 210 2.35 10.94 -5.91
N PHE A 211 2.42 12.06 -5.20
CA PHE A 211 1.37 12.56 -4.31
C PHE A 211 0.98 11.60 -3.17
N LYS A 212 1.94 10.86 -2.64
CA LYS A 212 1.73 9.94 -1.50
C LYS A 212 1.24 10.65 -0.24
N THR A 213 1.67 11.89 -0.04
CA THR A 213 1.31 12.70 1.12
C THR A 213 0.91 14.10 0.70
N TYR A 214 0.08 14.74 1.53
CA TYR A 214 -0.32 16.13 1.35
C TYR A 214 -0.31 16.89 2.67
N THR A 215 -0.26 18.21 2.58
CA THR A 215 -0.46 19.14 3.71
C THR A 215 -1.64 20.06 3.41
N ASN A 216 -2.48 20.33 4.40
CA ASN A 216 -3.70 21.13 4.19
C ASN A 216 -3.40 22.60 3.87
N SER A 217 -2.40 23.17 4.54
CA SER A 217 -2.05 24.59 4.37
C SER A 217 -0.57 24.82 4.60
N ILE A 218 -0.11 26.06 4.35
CA ILE A 218 1.26 26.49 4.67
C ILE A 218 1.51 26.57 6.19
N TRP A 219 0.43 26.70 6.96
CA TRP A 219 0.45 26.81 8.42
C TRP A 219 0.40 25.44 9.10
N ASP A 220 -0.30 24.46 8.49
CA ASP A 220 -0.39 23.10 8.97
C ASP A 220 0.64 22.23 8.23
N LYS A 221 1.81 22.08 8.85
CA LYS A 221 2.93 21.29 8.29
C LYS A 221 2.76 19.79 8.51
N LYS A 222 1.68 19.35 9.19
CA LYS A 222 1.41 17.93 9.40
C LYS A 222 1.14 17.25 8.06
N GLN A 223 2.03 16.34 7.69
CA GLN A 223 1.82 15.48 6.52
C GLN A 223 0.74 14.46 6.82
N ARG A 224 -0.12 14.24 5.85
CA ARG A 224 -1.18 13.24 5.85
C ARG A 224 -1.04 12.35 4.65
N ASP A 225 -1.32 11.05 4.83
CA ASP A 225 -1.27 10.11 3.73
C ASP A 225 -2.43 10.34 2.77
N THR A 226 -2.11 10.29 1.48
CA THR A 226 -3.11 10.38 0.42
C THR A 226 -3.69 8.98 0.19
N PRO A 227 -5.03 8.82 0.13
CA PRO A 227 -5.65 7.55 -0.24
C PRO A 227 -5.07 7.00 -1.55
N LEU A 228 -4.91 5.67 -1.65
CA LEU A 228 -4.27 5.01 -2.80
C LEU A 228 -4.91 5.41 -4.14
N GLU A 229 -6.23 5.58 -4.16
CA GLU A 229 -7.01 5.98 -5.34
C GLU A 229 -6.67 7.39 -5.86
N LYS A 230 -6.14 8.26 -4.99
CA LYS A 230 -5.78 9.65 -5.32
C LYS A 230 -4.28 9.82 -5.59
N GLN A 231 -3.49 8.75 -5.45
CA GLN A 231 -2.08 8.75 -5.79
C GLN A 231 -1.92 8.60 -7.30
N ALA A 232 -0.98 9.33 -7.89
CA ALA A 232 -0.66 9.18 -9.31
C ALA A 232 0.43 8.11 -9.49
N VAL A 233 0.11 7.05 -10.22
CA VAL A 233 1.01 5.93 -10.49
C VAL A 233 1.34 5.88 -11.98
N PHE A 234 2.62 5.85 -12.32
CA PHE A 234 3.14 5.79 -13.67
C PHE A 234 4.03 4.54 -13.81
N TYR A 235 3.65 3.64 -14.70
CA TYR A 235 4.36 2.38 -14.91
C TYR A 235 5.51 2.52 -15.92
N GLY A 236 6.52 1.63 -15.79
CA GLY A 236 7.63 1.58 -16.75
C GLY A 236 8.56 2.81 -16.74
N THR A 237 8.63 3.54 -15.62
CA THR A 237 9.42 4.76 -15.52
C THR A 237 10.89 4.51 -15.23
N HIS A 238 11.24 3.34 -14.69
CA HIS A 238 12.60 2.93 -14.36
C HIS A 238 12.70 1.39 -14.32
N PRO A 239 13.92 0.82 -14.32
CA PRO A 239 14.11 -0.63 -14.32
C PRO A 239 13.49 -1.31 -13.09
N VAL A 240 12.92 -2.49 -13.29
CA VAL A 240 12.28 -3.30 -12.24
C VAL A 240 13.35 -4.00 -11.39
N ILE A 241 13.23 -3.94 -10.07
CA ILE A 241 14.02 -4.75 -9.12
C ILE A 241 13.20 -5.95 -8.64
N ILE A 242 11.90 -5.75 -8.37
CA ILE A 242 10.98 -6.76 -7.88
C ILE A 242 9.81 -6.86 -8.86
N GLU A 243 9.55 -8.05 -9.36
CA GLU A 243 8.41 -8.29 -10.23
C GLU A 243 7.09 -7.98 -9.52
N GLN A 244 6.09 -7.46 -10.25
CA GLN A 244 4.81 -7.03 -9.71
C GLN A 244 4.13 -8.16 -8.92
N GLU A 245 4.18 -9.38 -9.44
CA GLU A 245 3.58 -10.57 -8.80
C GLU A 245 4.19 -10.87 -7.44
N VAL A 246 5.53 -10.79 -7.33
CA VAL A 246 6.25 -11.00 -6.05
C VAL A 246 5.89 -9.90 -5.05
N PHE A 247 5.79 -8.65 -5.54
CA PHE A 247 5.39 -7.53 -4.71
C PHE A 247 3.99 -7.74 -4.15
N ASP A 248 3.00 -8.05 -5.00
CA ASP A 248 1.61 -8.24 -4.62
C ASP A 248 1.48 -9.40 -3.63
N LYS A 249 2.17 -10.51 -3.87
CA LYS A 249 2.20 -11.65 -2.95
C LYS A 249 2.77 -11.30 -1.58
N VAL A 250 3.82 -10.50 -1.54
CA VAL A 250 4.39 -9.99 -0.28
C VAL A 250 3.38 -9.11 0.46
N GLN A 251 2.60 -8.25 -0.25
CA GLN A 251 1.54 -7.47 0.41
C GLN A 251 0.45 -8.38 0.98
N GLU A 252 0.00 -9.42 0.26
CA GLU A 252 -0.97 -10.40 0.78
C GLU A 252 -0.45 -11.09 2.05
N ILE A 253 0.80 -11.57 2.05
CA ILE A 253 1.44 -12.20 3.21
C ILE A 253 1.46 -11.24 4.41
N ARG A 254 1.77 -9.98 4.18
CA ARG A 254 1.88 -8.95 5.24
C ARG A 254 0.52 -8.52 5.79
N GLN A 255 -0.54 -8.53 5.00
CA GLN A 255 -1.91 -8.26 5.47
C GLN A 255 -2.43 -9.38 6.37
N GLN A 256 -1.91 -10.59 6.23
CA GLN A 256 -2.29 -11.68 7.09
C GLN A 256 -1.69 -11.48 8.48
N ARG A 257 -2.55 -11.27 9.50
CA ARG A 257 -2.11 -11.15 10.90
C ARG A 257 -1.53 -12.48 11.40
N HIS A 258 -0.22 -12.59 11.48
CA HIS A 258 0.44 -13.71 12.13
C HIS A 258 0.52 -13.44 13.64
N ARG A 259 -0.18 -14.26 14.44
CA ARG A 259 0.08 -14.30 15.89
C ARG A 259 1.40 -15.02 16.09
N ARG A 260 2.33 -14.38 16.81
CA ARG A 260 3.58 -15.03 17.23
C ARG A 260 3.24 -16.24 18.11
N THR A 261 3.84 -17.39 17.82
CA THR A 261 3.86 -18.49 18.77
C THR A 261 4.73 -18.09 19.96
N LYS A 262 4.37 -18.48 21.19
CA LYS A 262 5.21 -18.21 22.38
C LYS A 262 6.60 -18.83 22.26
N THR A 263 6.73 -19.87 21.47
CA THR A 263 7.97 -20.64 21.24
C THR A 263 8.87 -20.07 20.15
N GLY A 264 8.41 -19.07 19.37
CA GLY A 264 9.12 -18.57 18.18
C GLY A 264 9.13 -19.54 16.98
N LYS A 265 8.69 -20.81 17.16
CA LYS A 265 8.61 -21.78 16.07
C LYS A 265 7.49 -21.38 15.10
N SER A 266 7.73 -21.48 13.80
CA SER A 266 6.75 -21.27 12.73
C SER A 266 6.70 -22.49 11.82
N SER A 267 5.52 -22.77 11.23
CA SER A 267 5.39 -23.78 10.20
C SER A 267 5.45 -23.14 8.81
N LEU A 268 5.94 -23.91 7.83
CA LEU A 268 5.91 -23.56 6.40
C LEU A 268 4.51 -23.11 5.94
N PHE A 269 3.48 -23.78 6.48
CA PHE A 269 2.07 -23.57 6.10
C PHE A 269 1.35 -22.51 6.94
N SER A 270 2.06 -21.79 7.80
CA SER A 270 1.43 -20.76 8.65
C SER A 270 0.69 -19.72 7.82
N GLY A 271 -0.62 -19.57 8.07
CA GLY A 271 -1.49 -18.64 7.35
C GLY A 271 -2.13 -19.18 6.07
N MET A 272 -1.75 -20.39 5.60
CA MET A 272 -2.24 -21.00 4.36
C MET A 272 -3.24 -22.14 4.58
N VAL A 273 -3.40 -22.63 5.82
CA VAL A 273 -4.25 -23.79 6.14
C VAL A 273 -5.60 -23.33 6.67
N TYR A 274 -6.65 -23.87 6.07
CA TYR A 274 -8.04 -23.53 6.38
C TYR A 274 -8.85 -24.79 6.69
N CYS A 275 -9.87 -24.66 7.51
CA CYS A 275 -10.86 -25.68 7.72
C CYS A 275 -11.79 -25.75 6.49
N ALA A 276 -11.99 -26.94 5.91
CA ALA A 276 -12.85 -27.12 4.74
C ALA A 276 -14.33 -26.88 5.05
N ASP A 277 -14.77 -27.11 6.29
CA ASP A 277 -16.18 -27.05 6.68
C ASP A 277 -16.61 -25.64 7.10
N CYS A 278 -15.79 -24.94 7.92
CA CYS A 278 -16.16 -23.61 8.42
C CYS A 278 -15.36 -22.45 7.81
N GLY A 279 -14.41 -22.72 6.90
CA GLY A 279 -13.59 -21.70 6.25
C GLY A 279 -12.57 -20.99 7.17
N ALA A 280 -12.60 -21.25 8.49
CA ALA A 280 -11.70 -20.59 9.43
C ALA A 280 -10.25 -21.05 9.26
N LYS A 281 -9.30 -20.14 9.50
CA LYS A 281 -7.87 -20.48 9.52
C LYS A 281 -7.57 -21.53 10.59
N MET A 282 -6.73 -22.49 10.26
CA MET A 282 -6.24 -23.45 11.23
C MET A 282 -5.05 -22.87 11.99
N ARG A 283 -5.00 -23.15 13.30
CA ARG A 283 -3.94 -22.68 14.20
C ARG A 283 -2.82 -23.71 14.27
N TYR A 284 -1.61 -23.29 14.04
CA TYR A 284 -0.42 -24.08 14.31
C TYR A 284 -0.18 -24.16 15.81
N CYS A 285 -0.09 -25.37 16.32
CA CYS A 285 0.11 -25.70 17.74
C CYS A 285 1.46 -26.36 17.92
N THR A 286 2.31 -25.71 18.68
CA THR A 286 3.65 -26.19 19.03
C THR A 286 4.03 -25.74 20.44
N THR A 287 4.93 -26.46 21.07
CA THR A 287 5.57 -26.10 22.35
C THR A 287 7.08 -26.32 22.27
N ASN A 288 7.83 -25.82 23.25
CA ASN A 288 9.28 -26.08 23.32
C ASN A 288 9.61 -27.56 23.52
N TYR A 289 8.70 -28.30 24.15
CA TYR A 289 8.84 -29.73 24.48
C TYR A 289 8.32 -30.66 23.38
N PHE A 290 7.65 -30.14 22.35
CA PHE A 290 7.15 -30.93 21.24
C PHE A 290 8.29 -31.36 20.33
N GLU A 291 8.35 -32.64 20.02
CA GLU A 291 9.09 -33.15 18.87
C GLU A 291 8.42 -32.67 17.56
N LYS A 292 9.16 -32.55 16.48
CA LYS A 292 8.64 -32.12 15.17
C LYS A 292 7.37 -32.88 14.75
N ARG A 293 7.28 -34.19 15.08
CA ARG A 293 6.11 -35.06 14.78
C ARG A 293 4.84 -34.70 15.56
N GLN A 294 4.94 -33.96 16.65
CA GLN A 294 3.81 -33.59 17.52
C GLN A 294 3.22 -32.22 17.15
N ASP A 295 3.94 -31.44 16.38
CA ASP A 295 3.44 -30.18 15.86
C ASP A 295 2.27 -30.42 14.93
N HIS A 296 1.20 -29.61 15.06
CA HIS A 296 -0.05 -29.86 14.36
C HIS A 296 -0.85 -28.61 14.10
N PHE A 297 -1.80 -28.74 13.16
CA PHE A 297 -2.81 -27.73 12.88
C PHE A 297 -4.16 -28.17 13.44
N VAL A 298 -4.91 -27.23 14.02
CA VAL A 298 -6.26 -27.43 14.54
C VAL A 298 -7.17 -26.27 14.13
N CYS A 299 -8.43 -26.56 13.81
CA CYS A 299 -9.43 -25.55 13.47
C CYS A 299 -9.55 -24.50 14.57
N ALA A 300 -9.52 -23.21 14.19
CA ALA A 300 -9.58 -22.10 15.16
C ALA A 300 -10.93 -22.06 15.88
N ASN A 301 -12.04 -22.31 15.18
CA ASN A 301 -13.40 -22.31 15.75
C ASN A 301 -13.60 -23.48 16.72
N TYR A 302 -13.15 -24.67 16.36
CA TYR A 302 -13.18 -25.83 17.26
C TYR A 302 -12.36 -25.54 18.53
N ARG A 303 -11.12 -25.09 18.38
CA ARG A 303 -10.25 -24.80 19.53
C ARG A 303 -10.77 -23.70 20.44
N SER A 304 -11.46 -22.71 19.88
CA SER A 304 -12.08 -21.62 20.65
C SER A 304 -13.46 -21.97 21.21
N ASN A 305 -13.91 -23.21 21.01
CA ASN A 305 -15.20 -23.73 21.47
C ASN A 305 -16.40 -22.84 21.08
N THR A 306 -16.41 -22.38 19.83
CA THR A 306 -17.51 -21.52 19.31
C THR A 306 -18.77 -22.32 18.98
N GLY A 307 -18.73 -23.67 19.03
CA GLY A 307 -19.81 -24.55 18.65
C GLY A 307 -20.08 -24.62 17.14
N SER A 308 -19.35 -23.88 16.32
CA SER A 308 -19.60 -23.78 14.88
C SER A 308 -18.83 -24.78 14.02
N CYS A 309 -17.99 -25.64 14.62
CA CYS A 309 -17.17 -26.59 13.87
C CYS A 309 -16.79 -27.83 14.71
N SER A 310 -16.56 -28.96 14.03
CA SER A 310 -16.05 -30.20 14.62
C SER A 310 -14.51 -30.23 14.68
N ALA A 311 -13.95 -31.32 15.22
CA ALA A 311 -12.50 -31.47 15.39
C ALA A 311 -11.77 -31.72 14.06
N HIS A 312 -11.22 -30.66 13.49
CA HIS A 312 -10.31 -30.74 12.34
C HIS A 312 -8.87 -30.62 12.85
N TYR A 313 -8.08 -31.64 12.60
CA TYR A 313 -6.71 -31.78 13.11
C TYR A 313 -5.84 -32.50 12.08
N ILE A 314 -4.62 -32.00 11.85
CA ILE A 314 -3.60 -32.66 11.04
C ILE A 314 -2.22 -32.37 11.61
N ARG A 315 -1.33 -33.41 11.64
CA ARG A 315 0.07 -33.23 12.01
C ARG A 315 0.80 -32.42 10.93
N ALA A 316 1.71 -31.54 11.35
CA ALA A 316 2.44 -30.68 10.42
C ALA A 316 3.33 -31.50 9.45
N VAL A 317 4.01 -32.53 9.93
CA VAL A 317 4.83 -33.43 9.10
C VAL A 317 4.00 -34.17 8.05
N VAL A 318 2.81 -34.67 8.42
CA VAL A 318 1.92 -35.37 7.47
C VAL A 318 1.41 -34.42 6.39
N LEU A 319 1.13 -33.17 6.78
CA LEU A 319 0.71 -32.14 5.84
C LEU A 319 1.86 -31.77 4.87
N GLU A 320 3.08 -31.70 5.39
CA GLU A 320 4.30 -31.43 4.61
C GLU A 320 4.51 -32.51 3.53
N ASP A 321 4.45 -33.78 3.93
CA ASP A 321 4.61 -34.90 3.00
C ASP A 321 3.52 -34.94 1.93
N LEU A 322 2.24 -34.74 2.31
CA LEU A 322 1.12 -34.76 1.39
C LEU A 322 1.15 -33.59 0.40
N VAL A 323 1.44 -32.40 0.88
CA VAL A 323 1.56 -31.21 0.01
C VAL A 323 2.73 -31.37 -0.94
N TRP A 324 3.86 -31.87 -0.44
CA TRP A 324 5.03 -32.11 -1.27
C TRP A 324 4.75 -33.13 -2.38
N MET A 325 4.16 -34.28 -2.04
CA MET A 325 3.78 -35.28 -3.03
C MET A 325 2.83 -34.70 -4.09
N HIS A 326 1.81 -33.97 -3.66
CA HIS A 326 0.84 -33.37 -4.57
C HIS A 326 1.48 -32.30 -5.47
N MET A 327 2.33 -31.42 -4.92
CA MET A 327 3.05 -30.41 -5.71
C MET A 327 4.00 -31.06 -6.71
N LYS A 328 4.74 -32.08 -6.28
CA LYS A 328 5.64 -32.83 -7.18
C LYS A 328 4.89 -33.50 -8.33
N ALA A 329 3.72 -34.08 -8.06
CA ALA A 329 2.86 -34.65 -9.08
C ALA A 329 2.37 -33.58 -10.08
N VAL A 330 1.92 -32.43 -9.58
CA VAL A 330 1.49 -31.32 -10.45
C VAL A 330 2.66 -30.80 -11.30
N ILE A 331 3.82 -30.55 -10.69
CA ILE A 331 5.01 -30.06 -11.42
C ILE A 331 5.40 -31.07 -12.53
N SER A 332 5.57 -32.33 -12.16
CA SER A 332 5.93 -33.39 -13.12
C SER A 332 4.90 -33.52 -14.25
N TYR A 333 3.60 -33.46 -13.92
CA TYR A 333 2.54 -33.56 -14.92
C TYR A 333 2.50 -32.37 -15.87
N VAL A 334 2.57 -31.16 -15.35
CA VAL A 334 2.59 -29.94 -16.17
C VAL A 334 3.80 -29.91 -17.09
N THR A 335 4.97 -30.29 -16.58
CA THR A 335 6.20 -30.28 -17.38
C THR A 335 6.18 -31.34 -18.50
N ARG A 336 5.65 -32.55 -18.23
CA ARG A 336 5.63 -33.63 -19.23
C ARG A 336 4.47 -33.53 -20.22
N HIS A 337 3.33 -33.00 -19.81
CA HIS A 337 2.07 -32.98 -20.56
C HIS A 337 1.46 -31.58 -20.63
N GLU A 338 2.27 -30.56 -20.88
CA GLU A 338 1.85 -29.16 -20.85
C GLU A 338 0.64 -28.88 -21.76
N SER A 339 0.69 -29.34 -23.02
CA SER A 339 -0.38 -29.11 -23.99
C SER A 339 -1.72 -29.71 -23.55
N TYR A 340 -1.68 -30.90 -22.95
CA TYR A 340 -2.87 -31.58 -22.45
C TYR A 340 -3.39 -30.89 -21.16
N PHE A 341 -2.49 -30.56 -20.22
CA PHE A 341 -2.85 -29.81 -19.03
C PHE A 341 -3.52 -28.48 -19.37
N ARG A 342 -2.94 -27.76 -20.33
CA ARG A 342 -3.50 -26.53 -20.87
C ARG A 342 -4.91 -26.74 -21.39
N ALA A 343 -5.11 -27.72 -22.26
CA ALA A 343 -6.42 -28.02 -22.85
C ALA A 343 -7.49 -28.37 -21.78
N VAL A 344 -7.13 -29.20 -20.79
CA VAL A 344 -8.04 -29.56 -19.69
C VAL A 344 -8.39 -28.37 -18.83
N MET A 345 -7.40 -27.55 -18.45
CA MET A 345 -7.65 -26.40 -17.62
C MET A 345 -8.39 -25.29 -18.37
N GLU A 346 -8.09 -25.05 -19.63
CA GLU A 346 -8.86 -24.13 -20.47
C GLU A 346 -10.30 -24.61 -20.62
N HIS A 347 -10.51 -25.88 -20.90
CA HIS A 347 -11.86 -26.43 -21.00
C HIS A 347 -12.65 -26.26 -19.68
N LYS A 348 -12.01 -26.53 -18.55
CA LYS A 348 -12.62 -26.33 -17.21
C LYS A 348 -12.93 -24.87 -16.94
N LEU A 349 -12.03 -23.97 -17.28
CA LEU A 349 -12.20 -22.52 -17.14
C LEU A 349 -13.26 -22.00 -18.11
N ARG A 350 -13.29 -22.47 -19.34
CA ARG A 350 -14.27 -22.08 -20.37
C ARG A 350 -15.68 -22.53 -19.98
N LEU A 351 -15.88 -23.78 -19.55
CA LEU A 351 -17.19 -24.26 -19.08
C LEU A 351 -17.73 -23.43 -17.92
N SER A 352 -16.87 -22.91 -17.07
CA SER A 352 -17.30 -22.05 -15.95
C SER A 352 -17.49 -20.58 -16.34
N SER A 353 -16.89 -20.13 -17.44
CA SER A 353 -16.77 -18.71 -17.80
C SER A 353 -17.50 -18.31 -19.07
N GLU A 354 -17.58 -19.16 -20.11
CA GLU A 354 -18.14 -18.73 -21.41
C GLU A 354 -19.61 -18.36 -21.36
N GLU A 355 -20.43 -19.16 -20.65
CA GLU A 355 -21.84 -18.83 -20.44
C GLU A 355 -22.00 -17.55 -19.63
N ALA A 356 -21.21 -17.40 -18.58
CA ALA A 356 -21.22 -16.21 -17.71
C ALA A 356 -20.72 -14.96 -18.45
N ILE A 357 -19.60 -15.06 -19.20
CA ILE A 357 -19.08 -13.97 -20.02
C ILE A 357 -20.09 -13.55 -21.09
N ARG A 358 -20.71 -14.52 -21.76
CA ARG A 358 -21.71 -14.27 -22.79
C ARG A 358 -22.96 -13.61 -22.21
N ALA A 359 -23.41 -14.07 -21.05
CA ALA A 359 -24.53 -13.47 -20.33
C ALA A 359 -24.20 -12.03 -19.87
N ASN A 360 -23.01 -11.83 -19.28
CA ASN A 360 -22.55 -10.52 -18.81
C ASN A 360 -22.36 -9.55 -19.98
N LYS A 361 -21.75 -9.96 -21.11
CA LYS A 361 -21.62 -9.12 -22.33
C LYS A 361 -22.98 -8.74 -22.91
N LYS A 362 -23.94 -9.69 -22.92
CA LYS A 362 -25.31 -9.40 -23.36
C LYS A 362 -26.00 -8.39 -22.44
N ARG A 363 -25.86 -8.57 -21.12
CA ARG A 363 -26.44 -7.67 -20.11
C ARG A 363 -25.81 -6.29 -20.17
N LEU A 364 -24.49 -6.19 -20.35
CA LEU A 364 -23.75 -4.93 -20.54
C LEU A 364 -24.29 -4.17 -21.74
N ALA A 365 -24.44 -4.84 -22.90
CA ALA A 365 -24.98 -4.21 -24.11
C ALA A 365 -26.43 -3.71 -23.93
N GLN A 366 -27.26 -4.43 -23.16
CA GLN A 366 -28.63 -3.99 -22.82
C GLN A 366 -28.60 -2.77 -21.89
N ALA A 367 -27.75 -2.76 -20.88
CA ALA A 367 -27.60 -1.64 -19.95
C ALA A 367 -27.11 -0.36 -20.65
N ASP A 368 -26.12 -0.46 -21.55
CA ASP A 368 -25.59 0.65 -22.35
C ASP A 368 -26.68 1.21 -23.29
N LYS A 369 -27.44 0.31 -23.94
CA LYS A 369 -28.55 0.72 -24.80
C LYS A 369 -29.63 1.47 -24.00
N ARG A 370 -29.96 0.96 -22.80
CA ARG A 370 -30.97 1.61 -21.94
C ARG A 370 -30.49 2.96 -21.41
N LEU A 371 -29.21 3.08 -21.08
CA LEU A 371 -28.59 4.34 -20.67
C LEU A 371 -28.72 5.39 -21.78
N THR A 372 -28.41 5.04 -23.03
CA THR A 372 -28.56 5.91 -24.21
C THR A 372 -29.99 6.31 -24.46
N GLU A 373 -30.94 5.40 -24.21
CA GLU A 373 -32.38 5.68 -24.34
C GLU A 373 -32.85 6.66 -23.26
N LEU A 374 -32.41 6.51 -22.03
CA LEU A 374 -32.70 7.43 -20.93
C LEU A 374 -32.17 8.84 -21.20
N ASP A 375 -30.96 8.96 -21.77
CA ASP A 375 -30.40 10.26 -22.16
C ASP A 375 -31.33 10.96 -23.20
N ARG A 376 -31.83 10.21 -24.18
CA ARG A 376 -32.76 10.76 -25.18
C ARG A 376 -34.11 11.14 -24.56
N LEU A 377 -34.61 10.31 -23.66
CA LEU A 377 -35.89 10.61 -22.97
C LEU A 377 -35.73 11.83 -22.06
N PHE A 378 -34.60 12.00 -21.40
CA PHE A 378 -34.32 13.17 -20.58
C PHE A 378 -34.33 14.45 -21.39
N ILE A 379 -33.68 14.47 -22.56
CA ILE A 379 -33.70 15.61 -23.48
C ILE A 379 -35.15 15.93 -23.90
N ARG A 380 -35.92 14.91 -24.23
CA ARG A 380 -37.32 15.09 -24.69
C ARG A 380 -38.23 15.65 -23.60
N ILE A 381 -38.15 15.16 -22.37
CA ILE A 381 -38.96 15.70 -21.26
C ILE A 381 -38.56 17.13 -20.91
N TYR A 382 -37.27 17.49 -21.07
CA TYR A 382 -36.78 18.84 -20.92
C TYR A 382 -37.39 19.78 -22.00
N GLU A 383 -37.38 19.37 -23.27
CA GLU A 383 -37.99 20.14 -24.37
C GLU A 383 -39.50 20.32 -24.18
N ASP A 384 -40.23 19.27 -23.77
CA ASP A 384 -41.66 19.32 -23.51
C ASP A 384 -42.00 20.18 -22.28
N ASN A 385 -41.17 20.25 -21.27
CA ASN A 385 -41.33 21.16 -20.14
C ASN A 385 -41.12 22.62 -20.57
N VAL A 386 -40.03 22.92 -21.30
CA VAL A 386 -39.76 24.27 -21.84
C VAL A 386 -40.87 24.74 -22.78
N ALA A 387 -41.46 23.81 -23.55
CA ALA A 387 -42.59 24.11 -24.44
C ALA A 387 -43.95 24.25 -23.73
N GLY A 388 -43.98 24.10 -22.38
CA GLY A 388 -45.21 24.20 -21.58
C GLY A 388 -46.16 23.00 -21.71
N LYS A 389 -45.75 21.90 -22.34
CA LYS A 389 -46.55 20.67 -22.48
C LYS A 389 -46.49 19.79 -21.25
N LEU A 390 -45.43 19.92 -20.44
CA LEU A 390 -45.20 19.16 -19.21
C LEU A 390 -45.09 20.13 -18.03
N SER A 391 -45.84 19.87 -16.95
CA SER A 391 -45.75 20.71 -15.74
C SER A 391 -44.43 20.50 -15.00
N ASP A 392 -43.95 21.51 -14.26
CA ASP A 392 -42.71 21.49 -13.53
C ASP A 392 -42.69 20.35 -12.49
N GLU A 393 -43.82 20.08 -11.84
CA GLU A 393 -43.95 18.98 -10.87
C GLU A 393 -43.74 17.60 -11.53
N ARG A 394 -44.34 17.38 -12.70
CA ARG A 394 -44.16 16.13 -13.44
C ARG A 394 -42.76 16.01 -14.02
N PHE A 395 -42.18 17.11 -14.48
CA PHE A 395 -40.81 17.14 -14.96
C PHE A 395 -39.84 16.74 -13.83
N ALA A 396 -39.96 17.35 -12.64
CA ALA A 396 -39.13 17.04 -11.50
C ALA A 396 -39.22 15.54 -11.09
N MET A 397 -40.45 14.99 -11.05
CA MET A 397 -40.65 13.58 -10.71
C MET A 397 -40.05 12.64 -11.76
N MET A 398 -40.23 12.92 -13.05
CA MET A 398 -39.67 12.08 -14.12
C MET A 398 -38.13 12.19 -14.20
N SER A 399 -37.60 13.41 -14.03
CA SER A 399 -36.15 13.65 -14.00
C SER A 399 -35.48 12.85 -12.87
N GLN A 400 -36.04 12.89 -11.67
CA GLN A 400 -35.53 12.14 -10.53
C GLN A 400 -35.56 10.63 -10.80
N SER A 401 -36.66 10.11 -11.37
CA SER A 401 -36.76 8.70 -11.72
C SER A 401 -35.73 8.27 -12.78
N TYR A 402 -35.45 9.11 -13.78
CA TYR A 402 -34.46 8.81 -14.80
C TYR A 402 -33.03 8.92 -14.26
N GLU A 403 -32.75 9.87 -13.39
CA GLU A 403 -31.45 9.99 -12.71
C GLU A 403 -31.15 8.79 -11.81
N ASP A 404 -32.15 8.33 -11.05
CA ASP A 404 -32.01 7.15 -10.19
C ASP A 404 -31.75 5.87 -11.02
N GLU A 405 -32.49 5.68 -12.14
CA GLU A 405 -32.28 4.56 -13.06
C GLU A 405 -30.90 4.65 -13.73
N GLN A 406 -30.46 5.84 -14.16
CA GLN A 406 -29.12 6.04 -14.71
C GLN A 406 -28.02 5.72 -13.72
N MET A 407 -28.17 6.11 -12.45
CA MET A 407 -27.20 5.83 -11.40
C MET A 407 -27.09 4.31 -11.16
N GLN A 408 -28.22 3.59 -11.12
CA GLN A 408 -28.24 2.13 -10.97
C GLN A 408 -27.59 1.43 -12.17
N LEU A 409 -27.92 1.84 -13.39
CA LEU A 409 -27.34 1.25 -14.61
C LEU A 409 -25.83 1.51 -14.71
N LYS A 410 -25.35 2.69 -14.36
CA LYS A 410 -23.90 2.99 -14.33
C LYS A 410 -23.15 2.12 -13.32
N ALA A 411 -23.71 1.88 -12.14
CA ALA A 411 -23.14 0.99 -11.15
C ALA A 411 -23.15 -0.48 -11.64
N GLU A 412 -24.23 -0.93 -12.28
CA GLU A 412 -24.34 -2.26 -12.90
C GLU A 412 -23.30 -2.45 -14.02
N ILE A 413 -23.17 -1.48 -14.92
CA ILE A 413 -22.17 -1.48 -16.01
C ILE A 413 -20.76 -1.64 -15.44
N GLN A 414 -20.41 -0.86 -14.40
CA GLN A 414 -19.09 -0.94 -13.78
C GLN A 414 -18.82 -2.33 -13.18
N THR A 415 -19.82 -2.92 -12.54
CA THR A 415 -19.70 -4.28 -11.96
C THR A 415 -19.53 -5.33 -13.06
N LEU A 416 -20.35 -5.27 -14.12
CA LEU A 416 -20.28 -6.22 -15.24
C LEU A 416 -18.95 -6.12 -16.00
N GLN A 417 -18.40 -4.91 -16.17
CA GLN A 417 -17.09 -4.69 -16.79
C GLN A 417 -15.98 -5.32 -15.95
N GLN A 418 -16.01 -5.14 -14.62
CA GLN A 418 -15.05 -5.75 -13.70
C GLN A 418 -15.11 -7.28 -13.75
N ASP A 419 -16.33 -7.86 -13.77
CA ASP A 419 -16.53 -9.31 -13.84
C ASP A 419 -15.98 -9.90 -15.14
N ILE A 420 -16.24 -9.23 -16.29
CA ILE A 420 -15.72 -9.65 -17.60
C ILE A 420 -14.18 -9.60 -17.58
N GLU A 421 -13.59 -8.52 -17.10
CA GLU A 421 -12.14 -8.35 -17.00
C GLU A 421 -11.48 -9.44 -16.13
N VAL A 422 -12.09 -9.76 -14.99
CA VAL A 422 -11.61 -10.86 -14.12
C VAL A 422 -11.64 -12.20 -14.83
N GLN A 423 -12.70 -12.47 -15.60
CA GLN A 423 -12.85 -13.72 -16.34
C GLN A 423 -11.87 -13.83 -17.52
N GLU A 424 -11.63 -12.74 -18.26
CA GLU A 424 -10.66 -12.70 -19.36
C GLU A 424 -9.22 -12.89 -18.85
N ARG A 425 -8.89 -12.39 -17.65
CA ARG A 425 -7.59 -12.61 -17.00
C ARG A 425 -7.32 -14.06 -16.60
N GLN A 426 -8.34 -14.92 -16.49
CA GLN A 426 -8.14 -16.30 -16.07
C GLN A 426 -7.29 -17.12 -17.06
N ILE A 427 -7.36 -16.82 -18.35
CA ILE A 427 -6.54 -17.49 -19.39
C ILE A 427 -5.08 -17.04 -19.25
N GLU A 428 -4.86 -15.74 -19.07
CA GLU A 428 -3.52 -15.20 -18.83
C GLU A 428 -2.90 -15.77 -17.52
N ASN A 429 -3.71 -15.95 -16.49
CA ASN A 429 -3.31 -16.58 -15.24
C ASN A 429 -2.86 -18.04 -15.42
N LEU A 430 -3.48 -18.78 -16.33
CA LEU A 430 -3.06 -20.16 -16.64
C LEU A 430 -1.67 -20.21 -17.25
N GLU A 431 -1.38 -19.32 -18.20
CA GLU A 431 -0.04 -19.20 -18.81
C GLU A 431 1.02 -18.85 -17.76
N GLN A 432 0.72 -17.86 -16.92
CA GLN A 432 1.62 -17.47 -15.85
C GLN A 432 1.86 -18.62 -14.86
N PHE A 433 0.82 -19.42 -14.55
CA PHE A 433 0.97 -20.58 -13.69
C PHE A 433 1.91 -21.62 -14.31
N ILE A 434 1.72 -21.95 -15.58
CA ILE A 434 2.59 -22.91 -16.30
C ILE A 434 4.05 -22.42 -16.30
N GLN A 435 4.29 -21.16 -16.59
CA GLN A 435 5.64 -20.57 -16.53
C GLN A 435 6.26 -20.64 -15.13
N ARG A 436 5.45 -20.42 -14.07
CA ARG A 436 5.92 -20.56 -12.69
C ARG A 436 6.27 -22.01 -12.35
N VAL A 437 5.48 -22.97 -12.81
CA VAL A 437 5.75 -24.40 -12.59
C VAL A 437 7.07 -24.81 -13.20
N HIS A 438 7.39 -24.36 -14.42
CA HIS A 438 8.67 -24.65 -15.08
C HIS A 438 9.90 -24.16 -14.29
N LYS A 439 9.79 -23.07 -13.53
CA LYS A 439 10.88 -22.61 -12.64
C LYS A 439 11.27 -23.64 -11.57
N TYR A 440 10.38 -24.60 -11.28
CA TYR A 440 10.52 -25.58 -10.20
C TYR A 440 10.64 -27.03 -10.69
N GLU A 441 10.95 -27.24 -11.97
CA GLU A 441 11.10 -28.58 -12.55
C GLU A 441 12.10 -29.46 -11.79
N ASP A 442 13.23 -28.86 -11.39
CA ASP A 442 14.31 -29.54 -10.66
C ASP A 442 14.16 -29.45 -9.13
N LEU A 443 12.98 -29.11 -8.60
CA LEU A 443 12.79 -28.95 -7.17
C LEU A 443 12.92 -30.30 -6.43
N GLN A 444 13.94 -30.43 -5.55
CA GLN A 444 14.22 -31.63 -4.80
C GLN A 444 13.53 -31.70 -3.41
N GLU A 445 13.21 -30.54 -2.85
CA GLU A 445 12.56 -30.41 -1.54
C GLU A 445 11.53 -29.28 -1.53
N LEU A 446 10.57 -29.34 -0.60
CA LEU A 446 9.55 -28.32 -0.43
C LEU A 446 10.15 -27.05 0.20
N THR A 447 10.42 -26.05 -0.62
CA THR A 447 10.88 -24.75 -0.13
C THR A 447 9.70 -23.84 0.23
N PRO A 448 9.84 -22.98 1.28
CA PRO A 448 8.80 -22.00 1.63
C PRO A 448 8.45 -21.06 0.47
N TYR A 449 9.42 -20.74 -0.35
CA TYR A 449 9.26 -19.87 -1.50
C TYR A 449 8.41 -20.53 -2.60
N ALA A 450 8.77 -21.74 -3.05
CA ALA A 450 8.00 -22.49 -4.04
C ALA A 450 6.56 -22.77 -3.57
N LEU A 451 6.40 -23.14 -2.28
CA LEU A 451 5.08 -23.34 -1.70
C LEU A 451 4.20 -22.10 -1.80
N ARG A 452 4.73 -20.91 -1.45
CA ARG A 452 3.95 -19.66 -1.46
C ARG A 452 3.74 -19.06 -2.84
N GLU A 453 4.62 -19.38 -3.78
CA GLU A 453 4.45 -18.94 -5.17
C GLU A 453 3.42 -19.79 -5.91
N LEU A 454 3.36 -21.10 -5.64
CA LEU A 454 2.45 -22.02 -6.34
C LEU A 454 1.13 -22.27 -5.62
N VAL A 455 1.12 -22.29 -4.26
CA VAL A 455 -0.08 -22.67 -3.47
C VAL A 455 -0.70 -21.44 -2.82
N LYS A 456 -1.99 -21.24 -3.06
CA LYS A 456 -2.80 -20.16 -2.45
C LYS A 456 -3.34 -20.56 -1.08
N ALA A 457 -3.96 -21.75 -0.98
CA ALA A 457 -4.62 -22.21 0.23
C ALA A 457 -4.71 -23.73 0.29
N ILE A 458 -4.74 -24.28 1.51
CA ILE A 458 -4.89 -25.70 1.77
C ILE A 458 -6.10 -25.89 2.69
N TYR A 459 -7.07 -26.70 2.28
CA TYR A 459 -8.29 -26.95 3.00
C TYR A 459 -8.30 -28.36 3.59
N ILE A 460 -8.49 -28.45 4.90
CA ILE A 460 -8.48 -29.70 5.66
C ILE A 460 -9.91 -30.07 6.05
N GLY A 461 -10.41 -31.16 5.51
CA GLY A 461 -11.73 -31.72 5.82
C GLY A 461 -11.80 -32.42 7.18
N ALA A 462 -13.00 -32.78 7.59
CA ALA A 462 -13.21 -33.62 8.77
C ALA A 462 -12.57 -35.00 8.59
N PRO A 463 -12.01 -35.60 9.66
CA PRO A 463 -11.50 -36.96 9.60
C PRO A 463 -12.67 -37.97 9.55
N ASP A 464 -12.72 -38.79 8.50
CA ASP A 464 -13.60 -39.94 8.40
C ASP A 464 -12.94 -41.17 9.05
N LYS A 465 -13.66 -41.79 9.98
CA LYS A 465 -13.25 -43.02 10.71
C LYS A 465 -14.17 -44.20 10.43
N SER A 466 -15.13 -44.07 9.51
CA SER A 466 -16.14 -45.06 9.23
C SER A 466 -15.57 -46.42 8.77
N SER A 467 -14.41 -46.40 8.10
CA SER A 467 -13.72 -47.59 7.58
C SER A 467 -12.71 -48.22 8.56
N GLY A 468 -12.66 -47.81 9.83
CA GLY A 468 -11.66 -48.25 10.81
C GLY A 468 -10.25 -47.62 10.60
N LYS A 469 -9.98 -47.05 9.46
CA LYS A 469 -8.79 -46.28 9.17
C LYS A 469 -9.15 -44.79 9.01
N ARG A 470 -8.37 -43.94 9.65
CA ARG A 470 -8.57 -42.48 9.52
C ARG A 470 -8.27 -42.04 8.09
N ARG A 471 -9.29 -41.56 7.37
CA ARG A 471 -9.17 -40.89 6.09
C ARG A 471 -9.51 -39.42 6.28
N GLN A 472 -8.85 -38.55 5.54
CA GLN A 472 -9.09 -37.12 5.64
C GLN A 472 -8.89 -36.47 4.26
N ASN A 473 -9.92 -35.74 3.83
CA ASN A 473 -9.85 -35.03 2.56
C ASN A 473 -9.02 -33.75 2.71
N ILE A 474 -8.05 -33.59 1.83
CA ILE A 474 -7.19 -32.41 1.76
C ILE A 474 -7.29 -31.86 0.35
N ARG A 475 -7.68 -30.61 0.23
CA ARG A 475 -7.77 -29.92 -1.06
C ARG A 475 -6.75 -28.78 -1.11
N ILE A 476 -5.94 -28.75 -2.16
CA ILE A 476 -4.90 -27.76 -2.37
C ILE A 476 -5.36 -26.84 -3.49
N SER A 477 -5.52 -25.57 -3.18
CA SER A 477 -5.80 -24.51 -4.16
C SER A 477 -4.49 -23.89 -4.59
N TYR A 478 -4.20 -23.99 -5.87
CA TYR A 478 -3.03 -23.36 -6.49
C TYR A 478 -3.31 -21.90 -6.82
N ASP A 479 -2.27 -21.11 -6.78
CA ASP A 479 -2.37 -19.71 -7.16
C ASP A 479 -2.70 -19.58 -8.65
N LEU A 480 -3.50 -18.59 -9.04
CA LEU A 480 -3.95 -18.31 -10.40
C LEU A 480 -4.94 -19.33 -11.00
N VAL A 481 -4.83 -20.63 -10.71
CA VAL A 481 -5.59 -21.70 -11.37
C VAL A 481 -6.58 -22.46 -10.46
N GLY A 482 -6.52 -22.23 -9.14
CA GLY A 482 -7.42 -22.85 -8.17
C GLY A 482 -7.14 -24.34 -7.93
N PHE A 483 -8.17 -25.20 -7.89
CA PHE A 483 -8.03 -26.62 -7.62
C PHE A 483 -7.67 -27.40 -8.88
N ILE A 484 -6.55 -28.13 -8.83
CA ILE A 484 -6.11 -29.02 -9.92
C ILE A 484 -6.55 -30.44 -9.59
N PRO A 485 -7.30 -31.13 -10.50
CA PRO A 485 -7.77 -32.49 -10.30
C PRO A 485 -6.68 -33.52 -10.61
N VAL A 486 -5.66 -33.62 -9.78
CA VAL A 486 -4.49 -34.49 -10.01
C VAL A 486 -4.89 -35.96 -10.17
N ASP A 487 -5.92 -36.44 -9.41
CA ASP A 487 -6.41 -37.80 -9.51
C ASP A 487 -7.03 -38.15 -10.88
N GLU A 488 -7.64 -37.16 -11.56
CA GLU A 488 -8.17 -37.30 -12.92
C GLU A 488 -7.06 -37.25 -13.98
N LEU A 489 -6.10 -36.38 -13.75
CA LEU A 489 -4.95 -36.20 -14.63
C LEU A 489 -4.05 -37.45 -14.64
N MET A 490 -3.80 -38.06 -13.49
CA MET A 490 -2.96 -39.28 -13.37
C MET A 490 -3.64 -40.58 -13.80
N LYS A 491 -4.97 -40.66 -13.82
CA LYS A 491 -5.66 -41.87 -14.31
C LYS A 491 -5.54 -42.09 -15.82
N GLN A 492 -5.23 -41.04 -16.56
CA GLN A 492 -5.06 -41.12 -18.02
C GLN A 492 -3.63 -41.47 -18.46
N GLU A 493 -2.63 -41.45 -17.55
CA GLU A 493 -1.30 -42.01 -17.83
C GLU A 493 -1.30 -43.54 -17.91
N THR A 494 -2.34 -44.20 -17.41
CA THR A 494 -2.44 -45.67 -17.33
C THR A 494 -3.39 -46.25 -18.36
N ALA A 495 -4.01 -45.46 -19.23
CA ALA A 495 -4.84 -45.87 -20.35
C ALA A 495 -4.20 -45.54 -21.68
#